data_ebb14924369c4893299cd1c3780d0aec
#
_entry.id   ebb14924369c4893299cd1c3780d0aec
#
_cell.length_a   1.000
_cell.length_b   1.000
_cell.length_c   1.000
_cell.angle_alpha   90.00
_cell.angle_beta   90.00
_cell.angle_gamma   90.00
#
_symmetry.space_group_name_H-M   'P 1'
#
loop_
_entity.id
_entity.type
_entity.pdbx_description
1 polymer ?
#
loop_
_entity_poly.entity_id
_entity_poly.type
_entity_poly.pdbx_seq_one_letter_code
_entity_poly.pdbx_strand_id
1 'polypeptide(L)'
;MTDHADMFAAKAVIAGVEPQLFVADIKSAIGFFVRRLGFSIVFTYGEPPYYAQVSRDGARLNLRCVDRPVIDPGLRDREELLSATLIVASADEIRQLFREFEGRGVGFVQTLTKKPWGARDFIIRDIDGNLLLFAGPAE
;
A
#
# COMPACT_ATOMS: atom_id res chain seq x y z
N MET A 1 7.77 -25.34 -36.20
CA MET A 1 7.24 -25.61 -34.86
C MET A 1 8.18 -25.03 -33.82
N THR A 2 7.65 -24.26 -32.89
CA THR A 2 8.47 -23.72 -31.79
C THR A 2 8.84 -24.83 -30.83
N ASP A 3 10.11 -24.96 -30.56
CA ASP A 3 10.62 -25.88 -29.55
C ASP A 3 10.16 -25.43 -28.15
N HIS A 4 9.91 -26.39 -27.26
CA HIS A 4 9.58 -26.09 -25.86
C HIS A 4 10.66 -25.26 -25.18
N ALA A 5 11.93 -25.51 -25.48
CA ALA A 5 13.04 -24.75 -24.92
C ALA A 5 12.96 -23.28 -25.32
N ASP A 6 12.64 -23.00 -26.60
CA ASP A 6 12.50 -21.62 -27.08
C ASP A 6 11.32 -20.93 -26.45
N MET A 7 10.19 -21.60 -26.28
CA MET A 7 9.01 -21.04 -25.63
C MET A 7 9.30 -20.59 -24.20
N PHE A 8 10.09 -21.37 -23.44
CA PHE A 8 10.38 -21.07 -22.05
C PHE A 8 11.62 -20.20 -21.88
N ALA A 9 12.59 -20.27 -22.80
CA ALA A 9 13.80 -19.46 -22.75
C ALA A 9 13.51 -17.97 -22.97
N ALA A 10 12.47 -17.63 -23.78
CA ALA A 10 12.04 -16.27 -24.05
C ALA A 10 10.86 -15.85 -23.16
N LYS A 11 10.70 -16.47 -22.00
CA LYS A 11 9.57 -16.23 -21.13
C LYS A 11 9.56 -14.80 -20.59
N ALA A 12 8.40 -14.15 -20.69
CA ALA A 12 8.21 -12.81 -20.13
C ALA A 12 8.31 -12.86 -18.61
N VAL A 13 8.85 -11.80 -18.02
CA VAL A 13 9.03 -11.66 -16.58
C VAL A 13 8.03 -10.62 -16.06
N ILE A 14 7.33 -10.95 -14.97
CA ILE A 14 6.49 -9.98 -14.27
C ILE A 14 7.42 -9.13 -13.41
N ALA A 15 7.49 -7.82 -13.70
CA ALA A 15 8.46 -6.92 -13.07
C ALA A 15 7.99 -6.39 -11.71
N GLY A 16 6.69 -6.45 -11.41
CA GLY A 16 6.19 -5.93 -10.14
C GLY A 16 4.67 -5.97 -10.06
N VAL A 17 4.13 -5.37 -9.00
CA VAL A 17 2.70 -5.31 -8.73
C VAL A 17 2.36 -3.88 -8.30
N GLU A 18 1.22 -3.39 -8.77
CA GLU A 18 0.70 -2.07 -8.40
C GLU A 18 -0.73 -2.23 -7.88
N PRO A 19 -0.91 -2.35 -6.56
CA PRO A 19 -2.26 -2.42 -5.98
C PRO A 19 -3.07 -1.17 -6.30
N GLN A 20 -4.37 -1.34 -6.50
CA GLN A 20 -5.27 -0.23 -6.73
C GLN A 20 -6.18 -0.03 -5.53
N LEU A 21 -6.13 1.16 -4.96
CA LEU A 21 -6.95 1.57 -3.84
C LEU A 21 -8.10 2.44 -4.34
N PHE A 22 -9.26 2.30 -3.73
CA PHE A 22 -10.44 3.09 -4.09
C PHE A 22 -10.61 4.21 -3.09
N VAL A 23 -10.78 5.43 -3.59
CA VAL A 23 -10.81 6.65 -2.79
C VAL A 23 -11.99 7.54 -3.20
N ALA A 24 -12.47 8.36 -2.28
CA ALA A 24 -13.60 9.25 -2.56
C ALA A 24 -13.16 10.53 -3.26
N ASP A 25 -11.94 11.00 -3.00
CA ASP A 25 -11.40 12.23 -3.56
C ASP A 25 -9.90 12.11 -3.79
N ILE A 26 -9.47 12.29 -5.03
CA ILE A 26 -8.07 12.12 -5.42
C ILE A 26 -7.15 13.10 -4.70
N LYS A 27 -7.52 14.38 -4.59
CA LYS A 27 -6.66 15.39 -3.94
C LYS A 27 -6.44 15.08 -2.46
N SER A 28 -7.50 14.71 -1.75
CA SER A 28 -7.41 14.36 -0.34
C SER A 28 -6.57 13.09 -0.13
N ALA A 29 -6.76 12.09 -0.99
CA ALA A 29 -6.00 10.85 -0.94
C ALA A 29 -4.51 11.10 -1.18
N ILE A 30 -4.17 11.85 -2.23
CA ILE A 30 -2.78 12.25 -2.51
C ILE A 30 -2.19 12.98 -1.30
N GLY A 31 -2.94 13.93 -0.72
CA GLY A 31 -2.49 14.66 0.45
C GLY A 31 -2.10 13.77 1.61
N PHE A 32 -2.89 12.74 1.87
CA PHE A 32 -2.59 11.76 2.92
C PHE A 32 -1.30 10.98 2.60
N PHE A 33 -1.21 10.40 1.42
CA PHE A 33 -0.04 9.61 1.04
C PHE A 33 1.24 10.45 1.03
N VAL A 34 1.19 11.68 0.56
CA VAL A 34 2.36 12.54 0.49
C VAL A 34 2.75 13.06 1.88
N ARG A 35 1.80 13.65 2.60
CA ARG A 35 2.11 14.33 3.87
C ARG A 35 2.27 13.38 5.05
N ARG A 36 1.48 12.30 5.09
CA ARG A 36 1.50 11.36 6.22
C ARG A 36 2.40 10.17 5.98
N LEU A 37 2.43 9.64 4.76
CA LEU A 37 3.18 8.42 4.46
C LEU A 37 4.49 8.65 3.70
N GLY A 38 4.77 9.89 3.31
CA GLY A 38 6.03 10.22 2.64
C GLY A 38 6.14 9.74 1.20
N PHE A 39 5.01 9.48 0.55
CA PHE A 39 4.99 9.12 -0.86
C PHE A 39 5.17 10.35 -1.75
N SER A 40 5.55 10.11 -2.99
CA SER A 40 5.62 11.14 -4.04
C SER A 40 4.56 10.85 -5.09
N ILE A 41 4.07 11.90 -5.74
CA ILE A 41 3.13 11.78 -6.86
C ILE A 41 3.92 11.33 -8.08
N VAL A 42 3.49 10.24 -8.73
CA VAL A 42 4.05 9.81 -10.02
C VAL A 42 3.30 10.50 -11.15
N PHE A 43 1.95 10.44 -11.13
CA PHE A 43 1.11 11.15 -12.08
C PHE A 43 -0.32 11.28 -11.55
N THR A 44 -1.07 12.17 -12.19
CA THR A 44 -2.52 12.26 -12.03
C THR A 44 -3.15 12.22 -13.40
N TYR A 45 -4.39 11.74 -13.51
CA TYR A 45 -5.12 11.68 -14.76
C TYR A 45 -6.56 12.13 -14.59
N GLY A 46 -7.05 12.85 -15.58
CA GLY A 46 -8.42 13.36 -15.62
C GLY A 46 -8.51 14.83 -15.24
N GLU A 47 -9.61 15.48 -15.68
CA GLU A 47 -9.89 16.89 -15.43
C GLU A 47 -11.37 17.04 -15.05
N PRO A 48 -11.70 17.11 -13.75
CA PRO A 48 -10.79 17.01 -12.59
C PRO A 48 -10.16 15.61 -12.44
N PRO A 49 -9.06 15.48 -11.70
CA PRO A 49 -8.38 14.20 -11.55
C PRO A 49 -9.28 13.13 -10.91
N TYR A 50 -9.32 11.95 -11.51
CA TYR A 50 -10.03 10.80 -10.93
C TYR A 50 -9.11 9.58 -10.77
N TYR A 51 -7.85 9.70 -11.15
CA TYR A 51 -6.87 8.64 -11.07
C TYR A 51 -5.51 9.22 -10.73
N ALA A 52 -4.72 8.51 -9.93
CA ALA A 52 -3.38 8.95 -9.57
C ALA A 52 -2.50 7.76 -9.24
N GLN A 53 -1.20 7.93 -9.37
CA GLN A 53 -0.24 6.98 -8.86
C GLN A 53 0.71 7.69 -7.90
N VAL A 54 0.96 7.06 -6.76
CA VAL A 54 1.91 7.52 -5.76
C VAL A 54 2.96 6.44 -5.54
N SER A 55 4.18 6.84 -5.19
CA SER A 55 5.27 5.89 -4.96
C SER A 55 6.14 6.31 -3.80
N ARG A 56 6.68 5.32 -3.11
CA ARG A 56 7.74 5.50 -2.12
C ARG A 56 8.65 4.28 -2.22
N ASP A 57 9.93 4.51 -2.53
CA ASP A 57 10.91 3.45 -2.74
C ASP A 57 10.38 2.41 -3.73
N GLY A 58 10.32 1.14 -3.38
CA GLY A 58 9.81 0.08 -4.24
C GLY A 58 8.30 -0.05 -4.33
N ALA A 59 7.55 0.77 -3.60
CA ALA A 59 6.08 0.68 -3.58
C ALA A 59 5.46 1.65 -4.56
N ARG A 60 4.52 1.16 -5.37
CA ARG A 60 3.66 1.99 -6.24
C ARG A 60 2.22 1.62 -5.98
N LEU A 61 1.40 2.61 -5.69
CA LEU A 61 -0.03 2.42 -5.42
C LEU A 61 -0.83 3.28 -6.38
N ASN A 62 -1.87 2.69 -6.96
CA ASN A 62 -2.80 3.41 -7.82
C ASN A 62 -4.01 3.82 -6.99
N LEU A 63 -4.44 5.07 -7.15
CA LEU A 63 -5.59 5.63 -6.46
C LEU A 63 -6.67 5.90 -7.49
N ARG A 64 -7.83 5.25 -7.32
CA ARG A 64 -8.96 5.45 -8.21
C ARG A 64 -10.13 6.07 -7.46
N CYS A 65 -10.63 7.20 -7.97
CA CYS A 65 -11.80 7.84 -7.42
C CYS A 65 -13.05 7.04 -7.75
N VAL A 66 -13.88 6.79 -6.74
CA VAL A 66 -15.17 6.13 -6.88
C VAL A 66 -16.23 6.94 -6.13
N ASP A 67 -17.48 6.84 -6.57
CA ASP A 67 -18.58 7.64 -5.99
C ASP A 67 -19.18 7.02 -4.73
N ARG A 68 -18.80 5.79 -4.41
CA ARG A 68 -19.27 5.10 -3.19
C ARG A 68 -18.26 4.03 -2.81
N PRO A 69 -18.23 3.61 -1.53
CA PRO A 69 -17.33 2.52 -1.11
C PRO A 69 -17.58 1.23 -1.89
N VAL A 70 -16.52 0.57 -2.34
CA VAL A 70 -16.59 -0.70 -3.07
C VAL A 70 -16.53 -1.90 -2.14
N ILE A 71 -16.15 -1.69 -0.87
CA ILE A 71 -16.10 -2.70 0.17
C ILE A 71 -16.93 -2.17 1.36
N ASP A 72 -17.74 -3.04 1.96
CA ASP A 72 -18.45 -2.69 3.19
C ASP A 72 -17.43 -2.35 4.29
N PRO A 73 -17.42 -1.11 4.82
CA PRO A 73 -16.44 -0.71 5.83
C PRO A 73 -16.48 -1.56 7.10
N GLY A 74 -17.67 -1.96 7.54
CA GLY A 74 -17.81 -2.80 8.73
C GLY A 74 -17.25 -4.19 8.51
N LEU A 75 -17.50 -4.78 7.36
CA LEU A 75 -16.92 -6.08 7.00
C LEU A 75 -15.41 -5.99 6.88
N ARG A 76 -14.91 -4.95 6.22
CA ARG A 76 -13.46 -4.74 6.06
C ARG A 76 -12.76 -4.69 7.40
N ASP A 77 -13.28 -3.93 8.34
CA ASP A 77 -12.67 -3.76 9.65
C ASP A 77 -12.77 -5.04 10.49
N ARG A 78 -13.94 -5.69 10.49
CA ARG A 78 -14.17 -6.90 11.27
C ARG A 78 -13.31 -8.07 10.79
N GLU A 79 -13.17 -8.23 9.47
CA GLU A 79 -12.41 -9.32 8.86
C GLU A 79 -10.96 -8.93 8.54
N GLU A 80 -10.57 -7.69 8.85
CA GLU A 80 -9.23 -7.15 8.58
C GLU A 80 -8.82 -7.37 7.11
N LEU A 81 -9.68 -6.90 6.18
CA LEU A 81 -9.44 -7.04 4.75
C LEU A 81 -8.42 -6.01 4.29
N LEU A 82 -7.18 -6.45 4.10
CA LEU A 82 -6.08 -5.60 3.70
C LEU A 82 -6.19 -5.23 2.22
N SER A 83 -5.94 -3.95 1.90
CA SER A 83 -5.84 -3.48 0.52
C SER A 83 -4.46 -3.77 -0.06
N ALA A 84 -3.42 -3.71 0.75
CA ALA A 84 -2.06 -4.02 0.34
C ALA A 84 -1.19 -4.36 1.55
N THR A 85 -0.14 -5.14 1.28
CA THR A 85 0.95 -5.37 2.21
C THR A 85 2.21 -4.76 1.61
N LEU A 86 2.84 -3.85 2.35
CA LEU A 86 4.07 -3.21 1.94
C LEU A 86 5.22 -3.81 2.76
N ILE A 87 6.23 -4.32 2.05
CA ILE A 87 7.32 -5.05 2.68
C ILE A 87 8.47 -4.10 2.96
N VAL A 88 8.96 -4.12 4.18
CA VAL A 88 10.11 -3.33 4.63
C VAL A 88 11.30 -4.26 4.81
N ALA A 89 12.49 -3.81 4.41
CA ALA A 89 13.64 -4.70 4.21
C ALA A 89 14.25 -5.27 5.50
N SER A 90 14.14 -4.56 6.64
CA SER A 90 14.80 -4.98 7.86
C SER A 90 13.96 -4.69 9.11
N ALA A 91 14.31 -5.34 10.21
CA ALA A 91 13.67 -5.11 11.50
C ALA A 91 13.90 -3.68 12.01
N ASP A 92 15.07 -3.11 11.75
CA ASP A 92 15.35 -1.72 12.13
C ASP A 92 14.51 -0.75 11.32
N GLU A 93 14.37 -0.99 10.03
CA GLU A 93 13.60 -0.12 9.15
C GLU A 93 12.11 -0.13 9.48
N ILE A 94 11.53 -1.28 9.85
CA ILE A 94 10.10 -1.29 10.23
C ILE A 94 9.88 -0.50 11.53
N ARG A 95 10.81 -0.54 12.48
CA ARG A 95 10.75 0.29 13.68
C ARG A 95 10.87 1.77 13.35
N GLN A 96 11.80 2.13 12.46
CA GLN A 96 11.97 3.51 12.03
C GLN A 96 10.73 4.03 11.32
N LEU A 97 10.16 3.23 10.43
CA LEU A 97 8.95 3.62 9.70
C LEU A 97 7.77 3.81 10.65
N PHE A 98 7.60 2.94 11.61
CA PHE A 98 6.56 3.08 12.63
C PHE A 98 6.70 4.42 13.38
N ARG A 99 7.90 4.78 13.82
CA ARG A 99 8.17 6.04 14.50
C ARG A 99 7.93 7.24 13.59
N GLU A 100 8.32 7.14 12.33
CA GLU A 100 8.07 8.19 11.35
C GLU A 100 6.57 8.46 11.23
N PHE A 101 5.76 7.42 11.09
CA PHE A 101 4.31 7.55 10.95
C PHE A 101 3.65 8.05 12.24
N GLU A 102 4.12 7.62 13.40
CA GLU A 102 3.66 8.20 14.67
C GLU A 102 3.91 9.70 14.71
N GLY A 103 5.11 10.13 14.34
CA GLY A 103 5.48 11.54 14.34
C GLY A 103 4.69 12.38 13.34
N ARG A 104 4.15 11.76 12.30
CA ARG A 104 3.31 12.42 11.30
C ARG A 104 1.81 12.34 11.62
N GLY A 105 1.45 11.78 12.76
CA GLY A 105 0.05 11.70 13.19
C GLY A 105 -0.79 10.67 12.45
N VAL A 106 -0.16 9.62 11.91
CA VAL A 106 -0.89 8.52 11.26
C VAL A 106 -1.66 7.74 12.30
N GLY A 107 -2.92 7.39 12.00
CA GLY A 107 -3.72 6.54 12.87
C GLY A 107 -3.42 5.07 12.64
N PHE A 108 -3.19 4.34 13.73
CA PHE A 108 -2.89 2.91 13.66
C PHE A 108 -4.11 2.08 14.02
N VAL A 109 -4.41 1.08 13.19
CA VAL A 109 -5.38 0.02 13.49
C VAL A 109 -4.71 -1.02 14.39
N GLN A 110 -3.44 -1.32 14.08
CA GLN A 110 -2.58 -2.15 14.90
C GLN A 110 -1.22 -1.48 14.99
N THR A 111 -0.72 -1.28 16.22
CA THR A 111 0.62 -0.75 16.43
C THR A 111 1.67 -1.83 16.15
N LEU A 112 2.96 -1.43 16.14
CA LEU A 112 4.05 -2.35 15.85
C LEU A 112 4.01 -3.57 16.77
N THR A 113 3.88 -4.75 16.20
CA THR A 113 3.66 -6.01 16.92
C THR A 113 4.55 -7.10 16.32
N LYS A 114 5.19 -7.87 17.18
CA LYS A 114 5.90 -9.08 16.76
C LYS A 114 4.88 -10.22 16.61
N LYS A 115 4.87 -10.82 15.44
CA LYS A 115 3.97 -11.94 15.15
C LYS A 115 4.57 -13.27 15.61
N PRO A 116 3.72 -14.31 15.80
CA PRO A 116 4.21 -15.63 16.21
C PRO A 116 5.28 -16.23 15.29
N TRP A 117 5.25 -15.88 14.00
CA TRP A 117 6.27 -16.32 13.02
C TRP A 117 7.51 -15.42 12.99
N GLY A 118 7.62 -14.46 13.90
CA GLY A 118 8.83 -13.66 14.11
C GLY A 118 8.86 -12.32 13.41
N ALA A 119 8.08 -12.12 12.35
CA ALA A 119 8.00 -10.83 11.67
C ALA A 119 7.38 -9.75 12.57
N ARG A 120 7.70 -8.51 12.28
CA ARG A 120 7.06 -7.36 12.95
C ARG A 120 6.26 -6.59 11.92
N ASP A 121 5.05 -6.21 12.29
CA ASP A 121 4.20 -5.44 11.40
C ASP A 121 3.31 -4.45 12.16
N PHE A 122 2.73 -3.51 11.40
CA PHE A 122 1.68 -2.62 11.89
C PHE A 122 0.69 -2.36 10.77
N ILE A 123 -0.52 -1.95 11.13
CA ILE A 123 -1.59 -1.68 10.17
C ILE A 123 -2.04 -0.25 10.36
N ILE A 124 -2.14 0.48 9.24
CA ILE A 124 -2.71 1.82 9.21
C ILE A 124 -4.00 1.82 8.41
N ARG A 125 -4.77 2.86 8.60
CA ARG A 125 -5.97 3.14 7.82
C ARG A 125 -5.73 4.43 7.06
N ASP A 126 -5.96 4.45 5.74
CA ASP A 126 -5.95 5.71 5.01
C ASP A 126 -7.26 6.48 5.26
N ILE A 127 -7.41 7.65 4.63
CA ILE A 127 -8.60 8.50 4.86
C ILE A 127 -9.89 7.88 4.33
N ASP A 128 -9.81 6.90 3.45
CA ASP A 128 -10.96 6.18 2.89
C ASP A 128 -11.23 4.86 3.61
N GLY A 129 -10.44 4.57 4.64
CA GLY A 129 -10.57 3.33 5.40
C GLY A 129 -9.85 2.14 4.78
N ASN A 130 -9.08 2.32 3.72
CA ASN A 130 -8.26 1.24 3.18
C ASN A 130 -7.22 0.82 4.21
N LEU A 131 -7.07 -0.49 4.42
CA LEU A 131 -6.15 -1.04 5.41
C LEU A 131 -4.84 -1.40 4.74
N LEU A 132 -3.74 -0.84 5.23
CA LEU A 132 -2.39 -1.10 4.72
C LEU A 132 -1.55 -1.73 5.82
N LEU A 133 -1.04 -2.92 5.54
CA LEU A 133 -0.11 -3.61 6.43
C LEU A 133 1.32 -3.27 6.00
N PHE A 134 2.15 -2.88 6.95
CA PHE A 134 3.59 -2.70 6.73
C PHE A 134 4.29 -3.78 7.54
N ALA A 135 5.11 -4.59 6.87
CA ALA A 135 5.71 -5.77 7.48
C ALA A 135 7.22 -5.81 7.25
N GLY A 136 7.96 -6.03 8.32
CA GLY A 136 9.39 -6.28 8.28
C GLY A 136 9.70 -7.74 8.59
N PRO A 137 10.91 -8.23 8.23
CA PRO A 137 11.28 -9.60 8.48
C PRO A 137 11.53 -9.88 9.97
N ALA A 138 11.62 -11.16 10.30
CA ALA A 138 12.12 -11.60 11.60
C ALA A 138 13.58 -11.16 11.75
N GLU A 139 14.00 -10.91 12.97
CA GLU A 139 15.39 -10.57 13.28
C GLU A 139 16.31 -11.77 13.11
#